data_713472ec4a0eb3a30f8996f84c964293
#
_entry.id   713472ec4a0eb3a30f8996f84c964293
#
_cell.length_a   1.000
_cell.length_b   1.000
_cell.length_c   1.000
_cell.angle_alpha   90.00
_cell.angle_beta   90.00
_cell.angle_gamma   90.00
#
_symmetry.space_group_name_H-M   'P 1'
#
loop_
_entity.id
_entity.type
_entity.pdbx_description
1 polymer ?
#
loop_
_entity_poly.entity_id
_entity_poly.type
_entity_poly.pdbx_seq_one_letter_code
_entity_poly.pdbx_strand_id
1 'polypeptide(L)'
;MPNAFPDFLRWMPGSKDILLYDRYKDFADKLIAEADVICCLDFNALKRIDDMADAVAASPARKIMIDHHLYPEDFCKIVMSYPKISSTSELIFRLICRMGYFSDISKEGAECIYTGMMT
;
A
#
# COMPACT_ATOMS: atom_id res chain seq x y z
N MET A 1 0.61 4.21 -7.13
CA MET A 1 0.43 5.36 -6.22
C MET A 1 -0.35 6.45 -6.93
N PRO A 2 -1.18 7.27 -6.24
CA PRO A 2 -1.97 8.31 -6.91
C PRO A 2 -1.12 9.37 -7.60
N ASN A 3 -0.05 9.79 -6.99
CA ASN A 3 0.85 10.85 -7.50
C ASN A 3 2.30 10.63 -7.06
N ALA A 4 3.18 11.54 -7.42
CA ALA A 4 4.61 11.42 -7.12
C ALA A 4 4.90 11.42 -5.61
N PHE A 5 5.87 10.62 -5.22
CA PHE A 5 6.41 10.58 -3.86
C PHE A 5 7.60 11.55 -3.71
N PRO A 6 7.97 11.91 -2.46
CA PRO A 6 9.08 12.83 -2.20
C PRO A 6 10.41 12.37 -2.81
N ASP A 7 11.19 13.32 -3.33
CA ASP A 7 12.45 13.04 -4.01
C ASP A 7 13.48 12.32 -3.14
N PHE A 8 13.46 12.54 -1.84
CA PHE A 8 14.39 11.89 -0.91
C PHE A 8 14.15 10.36 -0.77
N LEU A 9 13.07 9.83 -1.34
CA LEU A 9 12.79 8.39 -1.36
C LEU A 9 13.20 7.71 -2.68
N ARG A 10 13.70 8.46 -3.66
CA ARG A 10 14.06 7.92 -4.99
C ARG A 10 15.21 6.92 -4.97
N TRP A 11 16.01 6.92 -3.93
CA TRP A 11 17.09 5.94 -3.75
C TRP A 11 16.61 4.55 -3.34
N MET A 12 15.38 4.45 -2.85
CA MET A 12 14.84 3.17 -2.36
C MET A 12 14.79 2.12 -3.47
N PRO A 13 15.13 0.86 -3.14
CA PRO A 13 14.98 -0.25 -4.07
C PRO A 13 13.55 -0.33 -4.65
N GLY A 14 13.43 -0.50 -5.96
CA GLY A 14 12.13 -0.59 -6.65
C GLY A 14 11.39 0.74 -6.85
N SER A 15 11.92 1.86 -6.37
CA SER A 15 11.24 3.17 -6.50
C SER A 15 10.95 3.58 -7.95
N LYS A 16 11.79 3.12 -8.89
CA LYS A 16 11.64 3.42 -10.33
C LYS A 16 10.50 2.62 -10.99
N ASP A 17 10.09 1.52 -10.36
CA ASP A 17 9.04 0.63 -10.87
C ASP A 17 7.64 0.99 -10.33
N ILE A 18 7.56 1.98 -9.45
CA ILE A 18 6.30 2.45 -8.90
C ILE A 18 5.49 3.16 -9.99
N LEU A 19 4.32 2.60 -10.30
CA LEU A 19 3.38 3.19 -11.24
C LEU A 19 2.67 4.40 -10.62
N LEU A 20 2.83 5.56 -11.22
CA LEU A 20 2.15 6.80 -10.82
C LEU A 20 0.86 6.96 -11.61
N TYR A 21 -0.27 6.99 -10.91
CA TYR A 21 -1.60 7.02 -11.54
C TYR A 21 -1.83 8.28 -12.36
N ASP A 22 -1.39 9.43 -11.88
CA ASP A 22 -1.49 10.72 -12.58
C ASP A 22 -0.77 10.75 -13.95
N ARG A 23 0.20 9.87 -14.15
CA ARG A 23 0.98 9.78 -15.40
C ARG A 23 0.55 8.66 -16.33
N TYR A 24 0.01 7.57 -15.77
CA TYR A 24 -0.30 6.33 -16.48
C TYR A 24 -1.72 5.84 -16.19
N LYS A 25 -2.67 6.77 -16.19
CA LYS A 25 -4.06 6.54 -15.76
C LYS A 25 -4.70 5.33 -16.43
N ASP A 26 -4.70 5.28 -17.77
CA ASP A 26 -5.40 4.23 -18.52
C ASP A 26 -4.82 2.84 -18.25
N PHE A 27 -3.50 2.75 -18.17
CA PHE A 27 -2.81 1.49 -17.84
C PHE A 27 -3.09 1.07 -16.39
N ALA A 28 -3.05 2.03 -15.46
CA ALA A 28 -3.34 1.77 -14.05
C ALA A 28 -4.81 1.35 -13.85
N ASP A 29 -5.76 1.99 -14.51
CA ASP A 29 -7.18 1.63 -14.47
C ASP A 29 -7.40 0.18 -14.91
N LYS A 30 -6.72 -0.24 -15.97
CA LYS A 30 -6.77 -1.62 -16.45
C LYS A 30 -6.24 -2.61 -15.41
N LEU A 31 -5.06 -2.33 -14.83
CA LEU A 31 -4.47 -3.18 -13.79
C LEU A 31 -5.38 -3.30 -12.57
N ILE A 32 -5.99 -2.19 -12.14
CA ILE A 32 -6.90 -2.16 -10.99
C ILE A 32 -8.17 -2.97 -11.30
N ALA A 33 -8.72 -2.85 -12.51
CA ALA A 33 -9.92 -3.58 -12.92
C ALA A 33 -9.68 -5.10 -13.05
N GLU A 34 -8.49 -5.51 -13.46
CA GLU A 34 -8.12 -6.92 -13.69
C GLU A 34 -7.49 -7.60 -12.47
N ALA A 35 -7.20 -6.86 -11.40
CA ALA A 35 -6.58 -7.41 -10.19
C ALA A 35 -7.50 -8.41 -9.47
N ASP A 36 -6.92 -9.46 -8.92
CA ASP A 36 -7.61 -10.41 -8.04
C ASP A 36 -7.68 -9.87 -6.60
N VAL A 37 -6.62 -9.19 -6.18
CA VAL A 37 -6.48 -8.61 -4.84
C VAL A 37 -5.89 -7.20 -4.95
N ILE A 38 -6.46 -6.27 -4.19
CA ILE A 38 -5.90 -4.93 -4.01
C ILE A 38 -5.53 -4.76 -2.53
N CYS A 39 -4.24 -4.55 -2.27
CA CYS A 39 -3.74 -4.22 -0.94
C CYS A 39 -3.73 -2.70 -0.76
N CYS A 40 -4.59 -2.20 0.10
CA CYS A 40 -4.68 -0.79 0.48
C CYS A 40 -3.76 -0.54 1.67
N LEU A 41 -2.57 0.00 1.39
CA LEU A 41 -1.51 0.17 2.36
C LEU A 41 -1.35 1.63 2.75
N ASP A 42 -1.38 1.91 4.05
CA ASP A 42 -1.17 3.23 4.63
C ASP A 42 -2.25 4.27 4.27
N PHE A 43 -3.44 3.80 3.93
CA PHE A 43 -4.64 4.64 3.84
C PHE A 43 -5.90 3.83 4.22
N ASN A 44 -6.88 4.50 4.77
CA ASN A 44 -8.11 3.90 5.27
C ASN A 44 -9.39 4.60 4.78
N ALA A 45 -9.25 5.51 3.84
CA ALA A 45 -10.35 6.22 3.20
C ALA A 45 -10.05 6.42 1.72
N LEU A 46 -11.02 6.17 0.85
CA LEU A 46 -10.84 6.28 -0.60
C LEU A 46 -10.41 7.69 -1.05
N LYS A 47 -10.89 8.72 -0.35
CA LYS A 47 -10.50 10.12 -0.63
C LYS A 47 -8.99 10.39 -0.51
N ARG A 48 -8.25 9.52 0.17
CA ARG A 48 -6.79 9.68 0.34
C ARG A 48 -5.97 9.26 -0.87
N ILE A 49 -6.59 8.59 -1.83
CA ILE A 49 -5.95 8.17 -3.09
C ILE A 49 -6.42 8.97 -4.30
N ASP A 50 -7.02 10.14 -4.06
CA ASP A 50 -7.40 11.13 -5.07
C ASP A 50 -8.15 10.49 -6.27
N ASP A 51 -7.68 10.72 -7.48
CA ASP A 51 -8.34 10.23 -8.70
C ASP A 51 -8.34 8.70 -8.86
N MET A 52 -7.53 7.96 -8.09
CA MET A 52 -7.59 6.49 -8.07
C MET A 52 -8.83 5.95 -7.35
N ALA A 53 -9.49 6.75 -6.54
CA ALA A 53 -10.58 6.29 -5.66
C ALA A 53 -11.70 5.57 -6.43
N ASP A 54 -12.15 6.13 -7.54
CA ASP A 54 -13.25 5.57 -8.33
C ASP A 54 -12.86 4.23 -8.97
N ALA A 55 -11.63 4.12 -9.50
CA ALA A 55 -11.14 2.88 -10.09
C ALA A 55 -11.02 1.77 -9.04
N VAL A 56 -10.50 2.07 -7.86
CA VAL A 56 -10.38 1.11 -6.74
C VAL A 56 -11.76 0.71 -6.23
N ALA A 57 -12.68 1.65 -6.05
CA ALA A 57 -14.03 1.36 -5.60
C ALA A 57 -14.79 0.47 -6.60
N ALA A 58 -14.65 0.70 -7.90
CA ALA A 58 -15.33 -0.04 -8.96
C ALA A 58 -14.71 -1.43 -9.23
N SER A 59 -13.47 -1.68 -8.82
CA SER A 59 -12.81 -2.96 -9.05
C SER A 59 -13.50 -4.12 -8.34
N PRO A 60 -13.70 -5.28 -9.01
CA PRO A 60 -14.24 -6.49 -8.40
C PRO A 60 -13.22 -7.21 -7.50
N ALA A 61 -11.97 -6.76 -7.46
CA ALA A 61 -10.91 -7.34 -6.65
C ALA A 61 -11.28 -7.39 -5.15
N ARG A 62 -10.77 -8.40 -4.46
CA ARG A 62 -10.80 -8.42 -2.99
C ARG A 62 -9.89 -7.33 -2.46
N LYS A 63 -10.41 -6.49 -1.58
CA LYS A 63 -9.65 -5.38 -0.98
C LYS A 63 -9.23 -5.72 0.44
N ILE A 64 -7.96 -5.52 0.72
CA ILE A 64 -7.34 -5.74 2.04
C ILE A 64 -6.77 -4.41 2.49
N MET A 65 -7.17 -3.94 3.67
CA MET A 65 -6.63 -2.73 4.28
C MET A 65 -5.57 -3.09 5.33
N ILE A 66 -4.40 -2.47 5.24
CA ILE A 66 -3.37 -2.51 6.29
C ILE A 66 -2.97 -1.07 6.58
N ASP A 67 -3.38 -0.57 7.75
CA ASP A 67 -3.27 0.85 8.07
C ASP A 67 -3.22 1.09 9.58
N HIS A 68 -2.74 2.26 9.98
CA HIS A 68 -2.65 2.66 11.38
C HIS A 68 -3.36 4.00 11.69
N HIS A 69 -4.04 4.59 10.72
CA HIS A 69 -4.80 5.82 10.94
C HIS A 69 -6.15 5.56 11.64
N LEU A 70 -6.65 6.59 12.31
CA LEU A 70 -7.97 6.53 12.95
C LEU A 70 -9.11 6.56 11.92
N TYR A 71 -10.25 6.02 12.31
CA TYR A 71 -11.52 6.08 11.58
C TYR A 71 -11.50 5.48 10.16
N PRO A 72 -11.21 4.15 10.03
CA PRO A 72 -11.24 3.48 8.74
C PRO A 72 -12.66 3.48 8.13
N GLU A 73 -12.73 3.72 6.81
CA GLU A 73 -13.95 3.55 6.03
C GLU A 73 -14.20 2.06 5.70
N ASP A 74 -15.46 1.70 5.46
CA ASP A 74 -15.88 0.33 5.16
C ASP A 74 -15.89 0.07 3.63
N PHE A 75 -14.72 -0.14 3.04
CA PHE A 75 -14.58 -0.50 1.62
C PHE A 75 -13.70 -1.72 1.37
N CYS A 76 -13.12 -2.29 2.42
CA CYS A 76 -12.27 -3.47 2.35
C CYS A 76 -12.90 -4.65 3.08
N LYS A 77 -12.79 -5.86 2.51
CA LYS A 77 -13.30 -7.09 3.11
C LYS A 77 -12.46 -7.55 4.31
N ILE A 78 -11.15 -7.37 4.22
CA ILE A 78 -10.20 -7.70 5.29
C ILE A 78 -9.58 -6.38 5.74
N VAL A 79 -9.64 -6.12 7.04
CA VAL A 79 -9.15 -4.88 7.64
C VAL A 79 -8.18 -5.19 8.76
N MET A 80 -6.96 -4.71 8.61
CA MET A 80 -5.90 -4.71 9.62
C MET A 80 -5.61 -3.26 9.99
N SER A 81 -6.43 -2.70 10.87
CA SER A 81 -6.35 -1.31 11.33
C SER A 81 -5.91 -1.28 12.78
N TYR A 82 -4.70 -0.76 13.03
CA TYR A 82 -4.07 -0.72 14.35
C TYR A 82 -3.53 0.68 14.67
N PRO A 83 -4.37 1.62 15.10
CA PRO A 83 -3.96 3.02 15.35
C PRO A 83 -2.88 3.22 16.41
N LYS A 84 -2.63 2.20 17.25
CA LYS A 84 -1.58 2.26 18.28
C LYS A 84 -0.20 1.90 17.75
N ILE A 85 -0.10 1.37 16.53
CA ILE A 85 1.17 1.04 15.89
C ILE A 85 1.73 2.28 15.21
N SER A 86 3.04 2.45 15.28
CA SER A 86 3.72 3.68 14.83
C SER A 86 3.75 3.86 13.31
N SER A 87 3.72 2.76 12.54
CA SER A 87 3.73 2.83 11.07
C SER A 87 3.09 1.61 10.43
N THR A 88 2.57 1.79 9.22
CA THR A 88 2.08 0.66 8.40
C THR A 88 3.22 -0.29 8.02
N SER A 89 4.45 0.20 7.84
CA SER A 89 5.62 -0.66 7.59
C SER A 89 5.87 -1.66 8.72
N GLU A 90 5.68 -1.26 9.97
CA GLU A 90 5.74 -2.19 11.11
C GLU A 90 4.66 -3.28 11.02
N LEU A 91 3.44 -2.91 10.63
CA LEU A 91 2.35 -3.88 10.42
C LEU A 91 2.68 -4.88 9.31
N ILE A 92 3.24 -4.42 8.21
CA ILE A 92 3.69 -5.28 7.10
C ILE A 92 4.77 -6.26 7.58
N PHE A 93 5.77 -5.77 8.31
CA PHE A 93 6.81 -6.63 8.88
C PHE A 93 6.23 -7.70 9.80
N ARG A 94 5.34 -7.32 10.71
CA ARG A 94 4.67 -8.26 11.61
C ARG A 94 3.84 -9.30 10.86
N LEU A 95 3.15 -8.89 9.78
CA LEU A 95 2.38 -9.81 8.94
C LEU A 95 3.29 -10.84 8.27
N ILE A 96 4.39 -10.40 7.65
CA ILE A 96 5.39 -11.30 7.02
C ILE A 96 5.90 -12.32 8.04
N CYS A 97 6.26 -11.88 9.24
CA CYS A 97 6.72 -12.77 10.31
C CYS A 97 5.66 -13.80 10.72
N ARG A 98 4.41 -13.37 10.89
CA ARG A 98 3.29 -14.26 11.26
C ARG A 98 2.93 -15.27 10.19
N MET A 99 3.16 -14.93 8.93
CA MET A 99 2.98 -15.84 7.80
C MET A 99 4.15 -16.85 7.65
N GLY A 100 5.20 -16.72 8.46
CA GLY A 100 6.35 -17.62 8.42
C GLY A 100 7.42 -17.25 7.38
N TYR A 101 7.36 -16.05 6.81
CA TYR A 101 8.25 -15.63 5.72
C TYR A 101 9.38 -14.68 6.15
N PHE A 102 9.70 -14.63 7.44
CA PHE A 102 10.79 -13.77 7.94
C PHE A 102 12.12 -14.02 7.20
N SER A 103 12.49 -15.29 7.02
CA SER A 103 13.74 -15.66 6.34
C SER A 103 13.76 -15.35 4.84
N ASP A 104 12.61 -15.08 4.25
CA ASP A 104 12.48 -14.74 2.82
C ASP A 104 12.57 -13.22 2.56
N ILE A 105 12.69 -12.40 3.61
CA ILE A 105 12.88 -10.95 3.45
C ILE A 105 14.26 -10.71 2.85
N SER A 106 14.30 -10.17 1.63
CA SER A 106 15.55 -9.75 1.01
C SER A 106 16.17 -8.54 1.71
N LYS A 107 17.44 -8.27 1.43
CA LYS A 107 18.11 -7.05 1.90
C LYS A 107 17.33 -5.79 1.47
N GLU A 108 16.93 -5.72 0.21
CA GLU A 108 16.18 -4.61 -0.36
C GLU A 108 14.81 -4.45 0.32
N GLY A 109 14.12 -5.56 0.58
CA GLY A 109 12.87 -5.57 1.34
C GLY A 109 13.05 -5.04 2.76
N ALA A 110 14.12 -5.46 3.44
CA ALA A 110 14.45 -4.98 4.78
C ALA A 110 14.76 -3.48 4.80
N GLU A 111 15.50 -2.98 3.80
CA GLU A 111 15.78 -1.55 3.64
C GLU A 111 14.49 -0.72 3.47
N CYS A 112 13.56 -1.21 2.65
CA CYS A 112 12.26 -0.57 2.46
C CYS A 112 11.43 -0.55 3.74
N ILE A 113 11.32 -1.68 4.44
CA ILE A 113 10.59 -1.78 5.70
C ILE A 113 11.18 -0.85 6.75
N TYR A 114 12.50 -0.88 6.92
CA TYR A 114 13.19 -0.01 7.88
C TYR A 114 12.97 1.47 7.58
N THR A 115 13.09 1.87 6.32
CA THR A 115 12.85 3.26 5.89
C THR A 115 11.42 3.70 6.23
N GLY A 116 10.42 2.86 5.95
CA GLY A 116 9.03 3.16 6.28
C GLY A 116 8.76 3.26 7.79
N MET A 117 9.50 2.51 8.62
CA MET A 117 9.40 2.62 10.09
C MET A 117 10.02 3.91 10.61
N MET A 118 11.07 4.43 9.95
CA MET A 118 11.84 5.59 10.39
C MET A 118 11.32 6.92 9.84
N THR A 119 10.48 6.89 8.85
CA THR A 119 9.87 8.08 8.24
C THR A 119 8.39 8.21 8.58
#